data_dd5b1f63bdd02fee3bc5f5d6ef085fde
#
_entry.id   dd5b1f63bdd02fee3bc5f5d6ef085fde
#
_cell.length_a   1.000
_cell.length_b   1.000
_cell.length_c   1.000
_cell.angle_alpha   90.00
_cell.angle_beta   90.00
_cell.angle_gamma   90.00
#
_symmetry.space_group_name_H-M   'P 1'
#
loop_
_entity.id
_entity.type
_entity.pdbx_description
1 polymer ?
#
loop_
_entity_poly.entity_id
_entity_poly.type
_entity_poly.pdbx_seq_one_letter_code
_entity_poly.pdbx_strand_id
1 'polypeptide(L)'
;GFQNSVISIANVFVQTNINAFGKMAMAGCGSYAKIEGFAFLPVTCFTMALTTFVSQNLGAKQYDRAKKGARFGILCSIIIAELIGAVIYTAAPTLIAAFNSDPEVVHYGVMQARIIALFYCLLAFSHCIAAVLRGSGHAAVPMIVMLCDWCLFRVSYITVAVRLISDIRVIFWAYPLTWSISSVIFLYLFLRGKWVYGFEK
;
A
#
# COMPACT_ATOMS: atom_id res chain seq x y z
N GLY A 1 9.65 -11.82 8.06
CA GLY A 1 10.03 -13.13 7.60
C GLY A 1 9.60 -13.42 6.18
N PHE A 2 9.11 -14.63 5.93
CA PHE A 2 8.79 -15.16 4.59
C PHE A 2 7.96 -14.22 3.70
N GLN A 3 6.88 -13.62 4.23
CA GLN A 3 6.04 -12.67 3.50
C GLN A 3 6.85 -11.51 2.92
N ASN A 4 7.72 -10.90 3.72
CA ASN A 4 8.53 -9.76 3.26
C ASN A 4 9.53 -10.16 2.18
N SER A 5 10.09 -11.37 2.26
CA SER A 5 11.01 -11.87 1.24
C SER A 5 10.31 -12.06 -0.10
N VAL A 6 9.10 -12.63 -0.12
CA VAL A 6 8.32 -12.81 -1.35
C VAL A 6 7.89 -11.46 -1.94
N ILE A 7 7.46 -10.51 -1.11
CA ILE A 7 7.13 -9.15 -1.56
C ILE A 7 8.37 -8.45 -2.14
N SER A 8 9.55 -8.65 -1.54
CA SER A 8 10.80 -8.08 -2.06
C SER A 8 11.14 -8.63 -3.45
N ILE A 9 10.93 -9.92 -3.70
CA ILE A 9 11.12 -10.53 -5.03
C ILE A 9 10.15 -9.91 -6.05
N ALA A 10 8.88 -9.74 -5.68
CA ALA A 10 7.90 -9.08 -6.55
C ALA A 10 8.30 -7.63 -6.86
N ASN A 11 8.85 -6.90 -5.90
CA ASN A 11 9.33 -5.53 -6.11
C ASN A 11 10.56 -5.49 -7.04
N VAL A 12 11.48 -6.47 -6.94
CA VAL A 12 12.60 -6.61 -7.89
C VAL A 12 12.08 -6.84 -9.30
N PHE A 13 11.04 -7.66 -9.47
CA PHE A 13 10.40 -7.86 -10.78
C PHE A 13 9.80 -6.57 -11.34
N VAL A 14 9.09 -5.79 -10.53
CA VAL A 14 8.58 -4.46 -10.93
C VAL A 14 9.71 -3.54 -11.35
N GLN A 15 10.80 -3.47 -10.56
CA GLN A 15 11.96 -2.64 -10.85
C GLN A 15 12.65 -3.05 -12.14
N THR A 16 12.76 -4.35 -12.44
CA THR A 16 13.33 -4.86 -13.69
C THR A 16 12.53 -4.37 -14.90
N ASN A 17 11.20 -4.35 -14.81
CA ASN A 17 10.35 -3.82 -15.88
C ASN A 17 10.49 -2.30 -16.04
N ILE A 18 10.63 -1.54 -14.95
CA ILE A 18 10.91 -0.10 -15.00
C ILE A 18 12.27 0.15 -15.68
N ASN A 19 13.28 -0.63 -15.36
CA ASN A 19 14.64 -0.48 -15.92
C ASN A 19 14.66 -0.66 -17.44
N ALA A 20 13.73 -1.43 -18.01
CA ALA A 20 13.60 -1.62 -19.45
C ALA A 20 13.19 -0.32 -20.19
N PHE A 21 12.61 0.67 -19.48
CA PHE A 21 12.26 1.98 -20.05
C PHE A 21 13.42 2.99 -20.02
N GLY A 22 14.59 2.61 -19.54
CA GLY A 22 15.81 3.39 -19.60
C GLY A 22 16.23 4.05 -18.28
N LYS A 23 17.42 4.66 -18.32
CA LYS A 23 18.06 5.23 -17.11
C LYS A 23 17.28 6.39 -16.49
N MET A 24 16.65 7.22 -17.31
CA MET A 24 15.89 8.40 -16.84
C MET A 24 14.61 7.96 -16.12
N ALA A 25 13.90 6.95 -16.65
CA ALA A 25 12.75 6.35 -16.00
C ALA A 25 13.14 5.71 -14.65
N MET A 26 14.23 4.96 -14.62
CA MET A 26 14.76 4.36 -13.39
C MET A 26 15.09 5.41 -12.34
N ALA A 27 15.76 6.50 -12.71
CA ALA A 27 16.12 7.58 -11.81
C ALA A 27 14.89 8.33 -11.27
N GLY A 28 13.89 8.60 -12.13
CA GLY A 28 12.63 9.25 -11.75
C GLY A 28 11.82 8.41 -10.77
N CYS A 29 11.64 7.12 -11.07
CA CYS A 29 10.97 6.18 -10.16
C CYS A 29 11.73 6.02 -8.84
N GLY A 30 13.06 6.01 -8.87
CA GLY A 30 13.90 5.98 -7.66
C GLY A 30 13.74 7.23 -6.79
N SER A 31 13.61 8.41 -7.39
CA SER A 31 13.33 9.66 -6.66
C SER A 31 11.95 9.63 -6.02
N TYR A 32 10.92 9.17 -6.75
CA TYR A 32 9.59 8.99 -6.20
C TYR A 32 9.55 7.97 -5.05
N ALA A 33 10.24 6.85 -5.17
CA ALA A 33 10.29 5.82 -4.13
C ALA A 33 10.80 6.34 -2.78
N LYS A 34 11.73 7.32 -2.79
CA LYS A 34 12.18 7.98 -1.56
C LYS A 34 11.06 8.81 -0.92
N ILE A 35 10.30 9.55 -1.71
CA ILE A 35 9.16 10.34 -1.26
C ILE A 35 8.06 9.43 -0.71
N GLU A 36 7.75 8.36 -1.43
CA GLU A 36 6.78 7.35 -1.01
C GLU A 36 7.16 6.70 0.32
N GLY A 37 8.45 6.42 0.52
CA GLY A 37 8.97 5.90 1.78
C GLY A 37 8.60 6.79 2.99
N PHE A 38 8.71 8.11 2.87
CA PHE A 38 8.26 9.05 3.91
C PHE A 38 6.74 9.07 4.06
N ALA A 39 6.00 9.03 2.96
CA ALA A 39 4.54 8.98 2.98
C ALA A 39 3.99 7.73 3.66
N PHE A 40 4.73 6.63 3.62
CA PHE A 40 4.35 5.36 4.23
C PHE A 40 4.50 5.34 5.77
N LEU A 41 5.31 6.22 6.36
CA LEU A 41 5.57 6.23 7.80
C LEU A 41 4.30 6.39 8.64
N PRO A 42 3.40 7.35 8.38
CA PRO A 42 2.15 7.46 9.14
C PRO A 42 1.27 6.21 9.05
N VAL A 43 1.15 5.62 7.85
CA VAL A 43 0.39 4.38 7.66
C VAL A 43 0.98 3.24 8.50
N THR A 44 2.30 3.13 8.54
CA THR A 44 3.00 2.14 9.37
C THR A 44 2.73 2.37 10.85
N CYS A 45 2.76 3.61 11.33
CA CYS A 45 2.43 3.95 12.71
C CYS A 45 0.99 3.53 13.08
N PHE A 46 0.01 3.82 12.19
CA PHE A 46 -1.38 3.40 12.41
C PHE A 46 -1.52 1.88 12.42
N THR A 47 -0.83 1.15 11.54
CA THR A 47 -0.89 -0.32 11.52
C THR A 47 -0.33 -0.94 12.80
N MET A 48 0.77 -0.41 13.33
CA MET A 48 1.34 -0.86 14.61
C MET A 48 0.41 -0.55 15.77
N ALA A 49 -0.11 0.68 15.84
CA ALA A 49 -1.04 1.09 16.87
C ALA A 49 -2.34 0.26 16.85
N LEU A 50 -2.93 0.05 15.68
CA LEU A 50 -4.14 -0.76 15.52
C LEU A 50 -3.94 -2.22 15.90
N THR A 51 -2.81 -2.83 15.50
CA THR A 51 -2.49 -4.21 15.88
C THR A 51 -2.45 -4.35 17.40
N THR A 52 -1.73 -3.46 18.09
CA THR A 52 -1.60 -3.46 19.56
C THR A 52 -2.94 -3.16 20.25
N PHE A 53 -3.62 -2.10 19.81
CA PHE A 53 -4.89 -1.68 20.38
C PHE A 53 -5.96 -2.79 20.30
N VAL A 54 -6.09 -3.40 19.12
CA VAL A 54 -7.07 -4.47 18.89
C VAL A 54 -6.74 -5.69 19.74
N SER A 55 -5.48 -6.15 19.75
CA SER A 55 -5.09 -7.33 20.53
C SER A 55 -5.32 -7.14 22.04
N GLN A 56 -4.97 -5.97 22.59
CA GLN A 56 -5.18 -5.67 24.01
C GLN A 56 -6.66 -5.61 24.38
N ASN A 57 -7.51 -4.95 23.57
CA ASN A 57 -8.93 -4.82 23.86
C ASN A 57 -9.68 -6.16 23.70
N LEU A 58 -9.32 -6.97 22.70
CA LEU A 58 -9.90 -8.31 22.54
C LEU A 58 -9.46 -9.25 23.66
N GLY A 59 -8.18 -9.21 24.07
CA GLY A 59 -7.68 -9.96 25.23
C GLY A 59 -8.38 -9.60 26.54
N ALA A 60 -8.76 -8.32 26.70
CA ALA A 60 -9.54 -7.83 27.83
C ALA A 60 -11.07 -8.01 27.64
N LYS A 61 -11.54 -8.71 26.59
CA LYS A 61 -12.95 -8.90 26.22
C LYS A 61 -13.74 -7.60 26.02
N GLN A 62 -13.03 -6.51 25.67
CA GLN A 62 -13.60 -5.19 25.41
C GLN A 62 -13.99 -5.05 23.92
N TYR A 63 -14.91 -5.90 23.44
CA TYR A 63 -15.24 -6.04 22.02
C TYR A 63 -15.75 -4.75 21.38
N ASP A 64 -16.63 -4.02 22.06
CA ASP A 64 -17.19 -2.75 21.54
C ASP A 64 -16.11 -1.67 21.44
N ARG A 65 -15.21 -1.61 22.41
CA ARG A 65 -14.07 -0.69 22.39
C ARG A 65 -13.12 -1.04 21.25
N ALA A 66 -12.83 -2.31 21.04
CA ALA A 66 -12.02 -2.78 19.90
C ALA A 66 -12.63 -2.37 18.55
N LYS A 67 -13.95 -2.57 18.36
CA LYS A 67 -14.67 -2.18 17.12
C LYS A 67 -14.63 -0.67 16.88
N LYS A 68 -14.95 0.12 17.90
CA LYS A 68 -14.98 1.60 17.78
C LYS A 68 -13.57 2.14 17.49
N GLY A 69 -12.57 1.69 18.22
CA GLY A 69 -11.19 2.14 18.02
C GLY A 69 -10.61 1.68 16.69
N ALA A 70 -10.92 0.46 16.22
CA ALA A 70 -10.51 0.01 14.91
C ALA A 70 -11.09 0.90 13.79
N ARG A 71 -12.40 1.18 13.82
CA ARG A 71 -13.04 2.07 12.82
C ARG A 71 -12.46 3.48 12.86
N PHE A 72 -12.26 4.03 14.04
CA PHE A 72 -11.66 5.36 14.21
C PHE A 72 -10.24 5.41 13.66
N GLY A 73 -9.38 4.46 14.03
CA GLY A 73 -7.99 4.42 13.57
C GLY A 73 -7.86 4.21 12.06
N ILE A 74 -8.73 3.37 11.46
CA ILE A 74 -8.79 3.19 10.00
C ILE A 74 -9.16 4.51 9.33
N LEU A 75 -10.20 5.20 9.81
CA LEU A 75 -10.66 6.47 9.24
C LEU A 75 -9.56 7.55 9.33
N CYS A 76 -8.93 7.70 10.49
CA CYS A 76 -7.83 8.64 10.67
C CYS A 76 -6.66 8.36 9.72
N SER A 77 -6.29 7.09 9.56
CA SER A 77 -5.21 6.68 8.65
C SER A 77 -5.54 7.01 7.20
N ILE A 78 -6.78 6.76 6.75
CA ILE A 78 -7.24 7.10 5.40
C ILE A 78 -7.14 8.61 5.15
N ILE A 79 -7.66 9.42 6.08
CA ILE A 79 -7.65 10.89 5.95
C ILE A 79 -6.21 11.41 5.86
N ILE A 80 -5.34 10.96 6.76
CA ILE A 80 -3.95 11.41 6.79
C ILE A 80 -3.20 10.95 5.53
N ALA A 81 -3.39 9.70 5.10
CA ALA A 81 -2.76 9.18 3.89
C ALA A 81 -3.19 9.97 2.64
N GLU A 82 -4.49 10.30 2.53
CA GLU A 82 -4.99 11.06 1.38
C GLU A 82 -4.54 12.52 1.41
N LEU A 83 -4.45 13.14 2.58
CA LEU A 83 -3.86 14.49 2.71
C LEU A 83 -2.40 14.51 2.26
N ILE A 84 -1.62 13.52 2.66
CA ILE A 84 -0.23 13.36 2.19
C ILE A 84 -0.20 13.11 0.68
N GLY A 85 -1.09 12.27 0.17
CA GLY A 85 -1.25 12.03 -1.26
C GLY A 85 -1.55 13.30 -2.05
N ALA A 86 -2.47 14.14 -1.55
CA ALA A 86 -2.79 15.42 -2.17
C ALA A 86 -1.58 16.39 -2.19
N VAL A 87 -0.81 16.43 -1.11
CA VAL A 87 0.44 17.21 -1.05
C VAL A 87 1.46 16.69 -2.07
N ILE A 88 1.66 15.38 -2.13
CA ILE A 88 2.59 14.77 -3.09
C ILE A 88 2.12 15.02 -4.53
N TYR A 89 0.82 14.87 -4.81
CA TYR A 89 0.26 15.11 -6.14
C TYR A 89 0.52 16.54 -6.63
N THR A 90 0.28 17.52 -5.78
CA THR A 90 0.43 18.94 -6.12
C THR A 90 1.89 19.38 -6.15
N ALA A 91 2.69 18.95 -5.18
CA ALA A 91 4.10 19.33 -5.05
C ALA A 91 5.07 18.39 -5.79
N ALA A 92 4.57 17.37 -6.52
CA ALA A 92 5.41 16.37 -7.19
C ALA A 92 6.58 16.94 -7.99
N PRO A 93 6.41 17.98 -8.83
CA PRO A 93 7.54 18.53 -9.59
C PRO A 93 8.67 19.03 -8.69
N THR A 94 8.34 19.77 -7.64
CA THR A 94 9.32 20.31 -6.69
C THR A 94 9.97 19.22 -5.86
N LEU A 95 9.17 18.26 -5.37
CA LEU A 95 9.66 17.15 -4.55
C LEU A 95 10.62 16.24 -5.33
N ILE A 96 10.29 15.91 -6.56
CA ILE A 96 11.14 15.07 -7.41
C ILE A 96 12.41 15.83 -7.82
N ALA A 97 12.29 17.11 -8.20
CA ALA A 97 13.41 17.94 -8.58
C ALA A 97 14.43 18.15 -7.45
N ALA A 98 14.01 18.07 -6.20
CA ALA A 98 14.90 18.11 -5.04
C ALA A 98 15.88 16.91 -4.99
N PHE A 99 15.55 15.78 -5.60
CA PHE A 99 16.42 14.60 -5.68
C PHE A 99 17.20 14.54 -7.00
N ASN A 100 16.62 15.02 -8.09
CA ASN A 100 17.26 15.07 -9.39
C ASN A 100 16.61 16.16 -10.25
N SER A 101 17.41 17.13 -10.71
CA SER A 101 16.93 18.29 -11.47
C SER A 101 16.84 18.06 -12.98
N ASP A 102 17.22 16.89 -13.49
CA ASP A 102 17.09 16.56 -14.90
C ASP A 102 15.59 16.55 -15.30
N PRO A 103 15.18 17.32 -16.32
CA PRO A 103 13.77 17.46 -16.69
C PRO A 103 13.11 16.14 -17.08
N GLU A 104 13.84 15.21 -17.71
CA GLU A 104 13.32 13.91 -18.10
C GLU A 104 13.10 13.01 -16.88
N VAL A 105 14.05 13.01 -15.94
CA VAL A 105 13.93 12.31 -14.66
C VAL A 105 12.73 12.84 -13.86
N VAL A 106 12.58 14.16 -13.77
CA VAL A 106 11.44 14.81 -13.12
C VAL A 106 10.13 14.39 -13.76
N HIS A 107 10.07 14.36 -15.11
CA HIS A 107 8.87 13.93 -15.84
C HIS A 107 8.40 12.53 -15.43
N TYR A 108 9.29 11.53 -15.41
CA TYR A 108 8.93 10.16 -15.02
C TYR A 108 8.49 10.08 -13.55
N GLY A 109 9.22 10.73 -12.63
CA GLY A 109 8.87 10.73 -11.21
C GLY A 109 7.53 11.41 -10.93
N VAL A 110 7.25 12.54 -11.58
CA VAL A 110 5.96 13.25 -11.47
C VAL A 110 4.81 12.43 -12.05
N MET A 111 5.03 11.76 -13.17
CA MET A 111 4.03 10.88 -13.78
C MET A 111 3.64 9.75 -12.81
N GLN A 112 4.61 9.09 -12.21
CA GLN A 112 4.37 8.06 -11.20
C GLN A 112 3.66 8.61 -9.97
N ALA A 113 4.15 9.73 -9.41
CA ALA A 113 3.57 10.35 -8.24
C ALA A 113 2.09 10.70 -8.45
N ARG A 114 1.74 11.30 -9.60
CA ARG A 114 0.36 11.70 -9.89
C ARG A 114 -0.59 10.53 -10.14
N ILE A 115 -0.10 9.39 -10.62
CA ILE A 115 -0.94 8.20 -10.77
C ILE A 115 -1.19 7.54 -9.40
N ILE A 116 -0.15 7.44 -8.56
CA ILE A 116 -0.22 6.62 -7.35
C ILE A 116 -0.76 7.39 -6.15
N ALA A 117 -0.39 8.66 -5.98
CA ALA A 117 -0.68 9.43 -4.77
C ALA A 117 -2.17 9.60 -4.47
N LEU A 118 -3.03 9.66 -5.48
CA LEU A 118 -4.49 9.75 -5.33
C LEU A 118 -5.15 8.49 -4.76
N PHE A 119 -4.41 7.39 -4.65
CA PHE A 119 -4.91 6.12 -4.15
C PHE A 119 -4.30 5.71 -2.80
N TYR A 120 -3.64 6.63 -2.11
CA TYR A 120 -3.07 6.36 -0.78
C TYR A 120 -4.14 6.03 0.26
N CYS A 121 -5.38 6.51 0.08
CA CYS A 121 -6.51 6.09 0.90
C CYS A 121 -6.74 4.58 0.85
N LEU A 122 -6.67 3.95 -0.34
CA LEU A 122 -6.83 2.50 -0.50
C LEU A 122 -5.66 1.73 0.12
N LEU A 123 -4.45 2.24 -0.02
CA LEU A 123 -3.27 1.70 0.64
C LEU A 123 -3.44 1.70 2.16
N ALA A 124 -3.77 2.85 2.76
CA ALA A 124 -3.97 2.99 4.19
C ALA A 124 -5.11 2.10 4.70
N PHE A 125 -6.21 2.05 3.96
CA PHE A 125 -7.38 1.22 4.28
C PHE A 125 -7.01 -0.27 4.34
N SER A 126 -6.40 -0.81 3.27
CA SER A 126 -6.03 -2.22 3.20
C SER A 126 -5.01 -2.62 4.28
N HIS A 127 -3.99 -1.77 4.50
CA HIS A 127 -2.97 -2.01 5.53
C HIS A 127 -3.53 -1.96 6.96
N CYS A 128 -4.43 -1.01 7.25
CA CYS A 128 -5.04 -0.88 8.56
C CYS A 128 -5.99 -2.04 8.86
N ILE A 129 -6.80 -2.52 7.90
CA ILE A 129 -7.64 -3.69 8.12
C ILE A 129 -6.78 -4.96 8.29
N ALA A 130 -5.71 -5.11 7.49
CA ALA A 130 -4.75 -6.18 7.70
C ALA A 130 -4.13 -6.16 9.10
N ALA A 131 -3.88 -4.97 9.65
CA ALA A 131 -3.39 -4.78 11.02
C ALA A 131 -4.43 -5.20 12.07
N VAL A 132 -5.71 -4.85 11.88
CA VAL A 132 -6.82 -5.29 12.74
C VAL A 132 -6.92 -6.82 12.75
N LEU A 133 -6.86 -7.45 11.58
CA LEU A 133 -6.91 -8.92 11.46
C LEU A 133 -5.69 -9.58 12.14
N ARG A 134 -4.50 -9.02 12.01
CA ARG A 134 -3.32 -9.50 12.75
C ARG A 134 -3.49 -9.36 14.26
N GLY A 135 -3.98 -8.21 14.72
CA GLY A 135 -4.24 -7.92 16.12
C GLY A 135 -5.32 -8.83 16.75
N SER A 136 -6.23 -9.35 15.92
CA SER A 136 -7.27 -10.30 16.35
C SER A 136 -6.84 -11.79 16.28
N GLY A 137 -5.56 -12.07 16.00
CA GLY A 137 -5.05 -13.44 15.92
C GLY A 137 -5.18 -14.09 14.54
N HIS A 138 -5.79 -13.43 13.55
CA HIS A 138 -5.98 -13.96 12.20
C HIS A 138 -4.84 -13.55 11.25
N ALA A 139 -3.57 -13.70 11.67
CA ALA A 139 -2.42 -13.21 10.91
C ALA A 139 -2.21 -13.91 9.55
N ALA A 140 -2.66 -15.15 9.40
CA ALA A 140 -2.55 -15.88 8.14
C ALA A 140 -3.41 -15.28 7.02
N VAL A 141 -4.59 -14.77 7.36
CA VAL A 141 -5.53 -14.22 6.37
C VAL A 141 -4.94 -13.02 5.61
N PRO A 142 -4.50 -11.94 6.26
CA PRO A 142 -3.89 -10.82 5.54
C PRO A 142 -2.58 -11.22 4.85
N MET A 143 -1.83 -12.16 5.37
CA MET A 143 -0.65 -12.68 4.72
C MET A 143 -0.99 -13.30 3.36
N ILE A 144 -1.97 -14.20 3.31
CA ILE A 144 -2.39 -14.87 2.07
C ILE A 144 -2.94 -13.86 1.07
N VAL A 145 -3.84 -12.96 1.50
CA VAL A 145 -4.41 -11.92 0.63
C VAL A 145 -3.31 -11.08 0.01
N MET A 146 -2.37 -10.58 0.82
CA MET A 146 -1.28 -9.73 0.31
C MET A 146 -0.33 -10.50 -0.61
N LEU A 147 -0.01 -11.76 -0.33
CA LEU A 147 0.83 -12.57 -1.21
C LEU A 147 0.15 -12.84 -2.56
N CYS A 148 -1.14 -13.19 -2.55
CA CYS A 148 -1.87 -13.41 -3.79
C CYS A 148 -1.99 -12.14 -4.63
N ASP A 149 -2.33 -11.02 -4.00
CA ASP A 149 -2.59 -9.78 -4.70
C ASP A 149 -1.27 -9.09 -5.12
N TRP A 150 -0.33 -8.90 -4.20
CA TRP A 150 0.89 -8.15 -4.48
C TRP A 150 1.93 -8.93 -5.27
N CYS A 151 1.95 -10.27 -5.16
CA CYS A 151 2.92 -11.08 -5.89
C CYS A 151 2.29 -11.72 -7.13
N LEU A 152 1.19 -12.48 -6.99
CA LEU A 152 0.61 -13.17 -8.14
C LEU A 152 -0.10 -12.21 -9.08
N PHE A 153 -1.06 -11.43 -8.59
CA PHE A 153 -1.83 -10.53 -9.46
C PHE A 153 -0.95 -9.44 -10.06
N ARG A 154 -0.16 -8.72 -9.26
CA ARG A 154 0.69 -7.61 -9.73
C ARG A 154 1.69 -8.08 -10.78
N VAL A 155 2.40 -9.17 -10.54
CA VAL A 155 3.40 -9.71 -11.48
C VAL A 155 2.72 -10.17 -12.76
N SER A 156 1.59 -10.88 -12.67
CA SER A 156 0.83 -11.32 -13.85
C SER A 156 0.31 -10.14 -14.66
N TYR A 157 -0.28 -9.15 -13.99
CA TYR A 157 -0.76 -7.92 -14.64
C TYR A 157 0.36 -7.20 -15.40
N ILE A 158 1.50 -6.92 -14.74
CA ILE A 158 2.62 -6.21 -15.37
C ILE A 158 3.15 -7.01 -16.56
N THR A 159 3.31 -8.34 -16.40
CA THR A 159 3.83 -9.21 -17.48
C THR A 159 2.96 -9.15 -18.74
N VAL A 160 1.64 -9.12 -18.57
CA VAL A 160 0.70 -9.04 -19.69
C VAL A 160 0.61 -7.60 -20.23
N ALA A 161 0.45 -6.62 -19.34
CA ALA A 161 0.21 -5.23 -19.72
C ALA A 161 1.40 -4.62 -20.48
N VAL A 162 2.64 -4.87 -20.06
CA VAL A 162 3.84 -4.36 -20.75
C VAL A 162 4.01 -4.98 -22.13
N ARG A 163 3.55 -6.22 -22.35
CA ARG A 163 3.59 -6.86 -23.69
C ARG A 163 2.56 -6.29 -24.66
N LEU A 164 1.42 -5.84 -24.13
CA LEU A 164 0.33 -5.29 -24.94
C LEU A 164 0.48 -3.78 -25.17
N ILE A 165 1.02 -3.07 -24.20
CA ILE A 165 1.12 -1.61 -24.19
C ILE A 165 2.54 -1.23 -23.77
N SER A 166 3.32 -0.69 -24.71
CA SER A 166 4.70 -0.24 -24.45
C SER A 166 4.71 1.16 -23.81
N ASP A 167 4.05 1.30 -22.66
CA ASP A 167 3.96 2.54 -21.89
C ASP A 167 4.23 2.25 -20.42
N ILE A 168 5.16 2.98 -19.81
CA ILE A 168 5.53 2.82 -18.39
C ILE A 168 4.34 3.03 -17.44
N ARG A 169 3.34 3.81 -17.83
CA ARG A 169 2.14 4.08 -17.05
C ARG A 169 1.40 2.81 -16.65
N VAL A 170 1.44 1.76 -17.46
CA VAL A 170 0.80 0.48 -17.10
C VAL A 170 1.42 -0.15 -15.85
N ILE A 171 2.72 0.06 -15.64
CA ILE A 171 3.41 -0.40 -14.42
C ILE A 171 2.94 0.43 -13.22
N PHE A 172 2.78 1.73 -13.37
CA PHE A 172 2.32 2.62 -12.29
C PHE A 172 0.87 2.30 -11.87
N TRP A 173 0.00 1.98 -12.83
CA TRP A 173 -1.37 1.56 -12.56
C TRP A 173 -1.49 0.22 -11.83
N ALA A 174 -0.45 -0.61 -11.85
CA ALA A 174 -0.43 -1.86 -11.08
C ALA A 174 -0.63 -1.62 -9.57
N TYR A 175 -0.15 -0.49 -9.03
CA TYR A 175 -0.28 -0.16 -7.61
C TYR A 175 -1.73 0.16 -7.21
N PRO A 176 -2.43 1.14 -7.83
CA PRO A 176 -3.84 1.39 -7.55
C PRO A 176 -4.74 0.17 -7.74
N LEU A 177 -4.52 -0.63 -8.79
CA LEU A 177 -5.30 -1.85 -9.04
C LEU A 177 -5.12 -2.88 -7.93
N THR A 178 -3.88 -3.14 -7.51
CA THR A 178 -3.57 -4.04 -6.39
C THR A 178 -4.23 -3.56 -5.10
N TRP A 179 -4.11 -2.27 -4.78
CA TRP A 179 -4.71 -1.71 -3.57
C TRP A 179 -6.24 -1.72 -3.60
N SER A 180 -6.84 -1.58 -4.79
CA SER A 180 -8.29 -1.67 -4.96
C SER A 180 -8.79 -3.09 -4.69
N ILE A 181 -8.13 -4.10 -5.25
CA ILE A 181 -8.51 -5.51 -5.07
C ILE A 181 -8.36 -5.91 -3.60
N SER A 182 -7.19 -5.63 -2.98
CA SER A 182 -6.98 -5.93 -1.57
C SER A 182 -7.96 -5.19 -0.67
N SER A 183 -8.30 -3.92 -0.99
CA SER A 183 -9.29 -3.15 -0.22
C SER A 183 -10.69 -3.78 -0.26
N VAL A 184 -11.14 -4.27 -1.40
CA VAL A 184 -12.43 -4.96 -1.52
C VAL A 184 -12.46 -6.25 -0.70
N ILE A 185 -11.39 -7.05 -0.80
CA ILE A 185 -11.29 -8.31 -0.05
C ILE A 185 -11.26 -8.02 1.46
N PHE A 186 -10.45 -7.06 1.90
CA PHE A 186 -10.34 -6.70 3.32
C PHE A 186 -11.60 -6.05 3.86
N LEU A 187 -12.32 -5.24 3.06
CA LEU A 187 -13.62 -4.71 3.45
C LEU A 187 -14.62 -5.82 3.73
N TYR A 188 -14.71 -6.81 2.83
CA TYR A 188 -15.58 -7.96 3.02
C TYR A 188 -15.24 -8.74 4.30
N LEU A 189 -13.96 -9.01 4.54
CA LEU A 189 -13.51 -9.71 5.74
C LEU A 189 -13.79 -8.91 7.03
N PHE A 190 -13.60 -7.60 7.00
CA PHE A 190 -13.86 -6.71 8.12
C PHE A 190 -15.34 -6.64 8.47
N LEU A 191 -16.21 -6.49 7.46
CA LEU A 191 -17.65 -6.42 7.65
C LEU A 191 -18.27 -7.72 8.16
N ARG A 192 -17.69 -8.88 7.83
CA ARG A 192 -18.12 -10.18 8.40
C ARG A 192 -18.00 -10.25 9.93
N GLY A 193 -17.23 -9.36 10.54
CA GLY A 193 -17.14 -9.20 11.99
C GLY A 193 -16.52 -10.38 12.78
N LYS A 194 -16.15 -11.48 12.13
CA LYS A 194 -15.59 -12.67 12.78
C LYS A 194 -14.25 -12.41 13.50
N TRP A 195 -13.54 -11.38 13.10
CA TRP A 195 -12.27 -10.99 13.72
C TRP A 195 -12.41 -10.59 15.18
N VAL A 196 -13.59 -10.12 15.59
CA VAL A 196 -13.87 -9.67 16.99
C VAL A 196 -13.80 -10.82 17.98
N TYR A 197 -14.13 -12.03 17.55
CA TYR A 197 -14.15 -13.24 18.38
C TYR A 197 -12.93 -14.14 18.15
N GLY A 198 -11.84 -13.58 17.63
CA GLY A 198 -10.65 -14.33 17.24
C GLY A 198 -9.95 -15.09 18.37
N PHE A 199 -10.14 -14.68 19.62
CA PHE A 199 -9.57 -15.34 20.82
C PHE A 199 -10.56 -16.27 21.54
N GLU A 200 -11.78 -16.39 21.05
CA GLU A 200 -12.78 -17.33 21.61
C GLU A 200 -12.69 -18.68 20.86
N LYS A 201 -11.60 -19.42 21.07
CA LYS A 201 -11.45 -20.80 20.65
C LYS A 201 -11.35 -21.71 21.87
#